data_c0961ede9cbe78ecdcada25a11a3606c
#
_entry.id   c0961ede9cbe78ecdcada25a11a3606c
#
_cell.length_a   1.000
_cell.length_b   1.000
_cell.length_c   1.000
_cell.angle_alpha   90.00
_cell.angle_beta   90.00
_cell.angle_gamma   90.00
#
_symmetry.space_group_name_H-M   'P 1'
#
loop_
_entity.id
_entity.type
_entity.pdbx_description
1 polymer ?
#
loop_
_entity_poly.entity_id
_entity_poly.type
_entity_poly.pdbx_seq_one_letter_code
_entity_poly.pdbx_strand_id
1 'polypeptide(L)'
;VKSLPWLYWISPPYRGPLNMAWDEICLSQSNQLNTPIFRSYRWQSPATTFGYFQPYHSVRERADTQLLIRRPTGGGIVSHRSDWTYSLSLPPGSDWYRLRARESYCRLHQWIREALHSLGIATDLNQEADRPEPGSCFVGAEENDLVVDGQKCAGAAQKRSRTGLLIQ
;
A
#
# COMPACT_ATOMS: atom_id res chain seq x y z
N VAL A 1 16.95 18.04 13.79
CA VAL A 1 15.55 18.07 13.33
C VAL A 1 14.77 17.17 14.26
N LYS A 2 13.83 17.74 15.07
CA LYS A 2 12.94 16.93 15.89
C LYS A 2 12.05 16.11 14.93
N SER A 3 12.12 14.78 15.02
CA SER A 3 11.19 13.93 14.29
C SER A 3 9.76 14.24 14.74
N LEU A 4 8.87 14.50 13.80
CA LEU A 4 7.45 14.66 14.13
C LEU A 4 6.95 13.37 14.78
N PRO A 5 6.11 13.45 15.84
CA PRO A 5 5.48 12.27 16.41
C PRO A 5 4.59 11.62 15.35
N TRP A 6 4.56 10.30 15.31
CA TRP A 6 3.71 9.55 14.41
C TRP A 6 2.41 9.20 15.14
N LEU A 7 1.29 9.31 14.45
CA LEU A 7 0.03 8.74 14.90
C LEU A 7 -0.10 7.33 14.34
N TYR A 8 -0.45 6.41 15.21
CA TYR A 8 -0.70 5.03 14.85
C TYR A 8 -2.14 4.65 15.15
N TRP A 9 -2.84 4.11 14.15
CA TRP A 9 -4.23 3.70 14.29
C TRP A 9 -4.44 2.26 13.81
N ILE A 10 -4.78 1.36 14.74
CA ILE A 10 -5.29 0.02 14.43
C ILE A 10 -6.80 0.18 14.29
N SER A 11 -7.29 0.17 13.06
CA SER A 11 -8.72 0.35 12.82
C SER A 11 -9.46 -0.99 12.83
N PRO A 12 -10.75 -1.00 13.23
CA PRO A 12 -11.59 -2.17 13.04
C PRO A 12 -11.65 -2.60 11.57
N PRO A 13 -12.01 -3.86 11.28
CA PRO A 13 -12.30 -4.27 9.92
C PRO A 13 -13.50 -3.51 9.37
N TYR A 14 -13.34 -2.89 8.21
CA TYR A 14 -14.42 -2.20 7.51
C TYR A 14 -14.66 -2.81 6.13
N ARG A 15 -15.82 -2.48 5.55
CA ARG A 15 -16.09 -2.75 4.14
C ARG A 15 -15.10 -1.98 3.26
N GLY A 16 -14.75 -2.54 2.12
CA GLY A 16 -13.71 -1.98 1.26
C GLY A 16 -13.87 -0.50 0.88
N PRO A 17 -15.05 -0.01 0.47
CA PRO A 17 -15.23 1.41 0.19
C PRO A 17 -14.92 2.31 1.39
N LEU A 18 -15.30 1.86 2.59
CA LEU A 18 -15.03 2.61 3.82
C LEU A 18 -13.54 2.57 4.20
N ASN A 19 -12.83 1.45 3.95
CA ASN A 19 -11.39 1.39 4.12
C ASN A 19 -10.68 2.44 3.25
N MET A 20 -11.07 2.55 1.97
CA MET A 20 -10.48 3.55 1.08
C MET A 20 -10.81 4.98 1.49
N ALA A 21 -12.04 5.23 1.93
CA ALA A 21 -12.44 6.55 2.45
C ALA A 21 -11.62 6.94 3.70
N TRP A 22 -11.38 6.01 4.61
CA TRP A 22 -10.54 6.25 5.78
C TRP A 22 -9.09 6.57 5.42
N ASP A 23 -8.52 5.92 4.41
CA ASP A 23 -7.17 6.23 3.95
C ASP A 23 -7.06 7.66 3.38
N GLU A 24 -8.09 8.11 2.64
CA GLU A 24 -8.15 9.51 2.17
C GLU A 24 -8.37 10.51 3.32
N ILE A 25 -9.19 10.16 4.31
CA ILE A 25 -9.36 10.96 5.53
C ILE A 25 -8.03 11.06 6.29
N CYS A 26 -7.32 9.95 6.47
CA CYS A 26 -6.00 9.95 7.12
C CYS A 26 -5.02 10.87 6.38
N LEU A 27 -5.01 10.85 5.04
CA LEU A 27 -4.17 11.77 4.26
C LEU A 27 -4.54 13.24 4.52
N SER A 28 -5.82 13.56 4.53
CA SER A 28 -6.32 14.92 4.83
C SER A 28 -5.92 15.35 6.24
N GLN A 29 -6.13 14.48 7.23
CA GLN A 29 -5.80 14.77 8.64
C GLN A 29 -4.28 14.89 8.84
N SER A 30 -3.49 14.04 8.19
CA SER A 30 -2.03 14.14 8.23
C SER A 30 -1.53 15.51 7.74
N ASN A 31 -2.13 16.03 6.68
CA ASN A 31 -1.82 17.37 6.18
C ASN A 31 -2.23 18.47 7.16
N GLN A 32 -3.44 18.42 7.72
CA GLN A 32 -3.95 19.44 8.65
C GLN A 32 -3.14 19.48 9.95
N LEU A 33 -2.80 18.30 10.48
CA LEU A 33 -2.05 18.16 11.72
C LEU A 33 -0.53 18.30 11.52
N ASN A 34 -0.08 18.34 10.26
CA ASN A 34 1.33 18.23 9.88
C ASN A 34 2.04 17.05 10.57
N THR A 35 1.36 15.90 10.64
CA THR A 35 1.80 14.73 11.39
C THR A 35 1.59 13.46 10.55
N PRO A 36 2.61 12.58 10.42
CA PRO A 36 2.44 11.28 9.76
C PRO A 36 1.42 10.41 10.48
N ILE A 37 0.61 9.70 9.70
CA ILE A 37 -0.38 8.74 10.23
C ILE A 37 -0.12 7.38 9.59
N PHE A 38 0.14 6.37 10.43
CA PHE A 38 0.17 4.97 10.01
C PHE A 38 -1.13 4.31 10.46
N ARG A 39 -1.90 3.80 9.50
CA ARG A 39 -3.13 3.05 9.75
C ARG A 39 -2.92 1.59 9.36
N SER A 40 -3.29 0.65 10.23
CA SER A 40 -3.38 -0.77 9.89
C SER A 40 -4.81 -1.26 10.03
N TYR A 41 -5.22 -2.19 9.14
CA TYR A 41 -6.60 -2.66 9.10
C TYR A 41 -6.75 -4.00 8.40
N ARG A 42 -7.95 -4.55 8.52
CA ARG A 42 -8.41 -5.75 7.84
C ARG A 42 -9.69 -5.45 7.06
N TRP A 43 -10.11 -6.40 6.27
CA TRP A 43 -11.30 -6.33 5.44
C TRP A 43 -12.45 -7.07 6.09
N GLN A 44 -13.62 -6.45 6.17
CA GLN A 44 -14.83 -7.07 6.74
C GLN A 44 -15.36 -8.19 5.85
N SER A 45 -15.14 -8.10 4.55
CA SER A 45 -15.52 -9.08 3.55
C SER A 45 -14.51 -9.10 2.41
N PRO A 46 -14.37 -10.22 1.67
CA PRO A 46 -13.52 -10.26 0.49
C PRO A 46 -13.83 -9.15 -0.51
N ALA A 47 -12.79 -8.54 -1.04
CA ALA A 47 -12.88 -7.46 -2.00
C ALA A 47 -11.68 -7.50 -2.95
N THR A 48 -11.83 -6.94 -4.14
CA THR A 48 -10.72 -6.69 -5.05
C THR A 48 -10.53 -5.20 -5.20
N THR A 49 -9.33 -4.71 -4.88
CA THR A 49 -8.96 -3.33 -5.17
C THR A 49 -8.14 -3.24 -6.44
N PHE A 50 -8.25 -2.11 -7.14
CA PHE A 50 -7.48 -1.86 -8.35
C PHE A 50 -6.99 -0.41 -8.41
N GLY A 51 -5.86 -0.21 -9.06
CA GLY A 51 -5.21 1.09 -9.15
C GLY A 51 -6.06 2.13 -9.87
N TYR A 52 -5.83 3.39 -9.55
CA TYR A 52 -6.61 4.53 -10.05
C TYR A 52 -6.73 4.57 -11.58
N PHE A 53 -5.67 4.22 -12.30
CA PHE A 53 -5.61 4.28 -13.77
C PHE A 53 -6.07 3.00 -14.47
N GLN A 54 -6.45 1.95 -13.73
CA GLN A 54 -6.89 0.69 -14.34
C GLN A 54 -8.30 0.85 -14.95
N PRO A 55 -8.50 0.42 -16.22
CA PRO A 55 -9.83 0.40 -16.82
C PRO A 55 -10.75 -0.60 -16.11
N TYR A 56 -11.94 -0.16 -15.73
CA TYR A 56 -12.87 -1.00 -14.95
C TYR A 56 -13.23 -2.32 -15.65
N HIS A 57 -13.51 -2.29 -16.96
CA HIS A 57 -13.88 -3.50 -17.72
C HIS A 57 -12.76 -4.55 -17.68
N SER A 58 -11.51 -4.15 -17.87
CA SER A 58 -10.36 -5.07 -17.83
C SER A 58 -10.13 -5.65 -16.42
N VAL A 59 -10.47 -4.87 -15.37
CA VAL A 59 -10.40 -5.35 -13.98
C VAL A 59 -11.51 -6.36 -13.74
N ARG A 60 -12.74 -6.08 -14.21
CA ARG A 60 -13.91 -6.93 -14.02
C ARG A 60 -13.71 -8.35 -14.58
N GLU A 61 -13.01 -8.48 -15.69
CA GLU A 61 -12.73 -9.78 -16.34
C GLU A 61 -11.74 -10.64 -15.55
N ARG A 62 -10.88 -10.02 -14.74
CA ARG A 62 -9.78 -10.68 -14.01
C ARG A 62 -10.02 -10.80 -12.52
N ALA A 63 -11.00 -10.09 -11.99
CA ALA A 63 -11.26 -10.07 -10.55
C ALA A 63 -11.93 -11.36 -10.09
N ASP A 64 -11.46 -11.88 -8.98
CA ASP A 64 -11.97 -13.07 -8.32
C ASP A 64 -13.11 -12.79 -7.33
N THR A 65 -13.46 -11.51 -7.15
CA THR A 65 -14.59 -11.08 -6.30
C THR A 65 -15.53 -10.15 -7.07
N GLN A 66 -16.78 -10.07 -6.60
CA GLN A 66 -17.77 -9.15 -7.19
C GLN A 66 -17.60 -7.71 -6.69
N LEU A 67 -17.04 -7.53 -5.49
CA LEU A 67 -16.81 -6.20 -4.92
C LEU A 67 -15.50 -5.62 -5.44
N LEU A 68 -15.60 -4.76 -6.42
CA LEU A 68 -14.48 -4.07 -7.05
C LEU A 68 -14.39 -2.63 -6.54
N ILE A 69 -13.21 -2.22 -6.09
CA ILE A 69 -13.00 -0.92 -5.47
C ILE A 69 -11.78 -0.26 -6.09
N ARG A 70 -11.95 0.93 -6.64
CA ARG A 70 -10.85 1.72 -7.14
C ARG A 70 -10.11 2.38 -5.98
N ARG A 71 -8.79 2.12 -5.87
CA ARG A 71 -7.94 2.81 -4.89
C ARG A 71 -7.63 4.24 -5.36
N PRO A 72 -7.39 5.17 -4.42
CA PRO A 72 -6.86 6.49 -4.75
C PRO A 72 -5.40 6.44 -5.25
N THR A 73 -4.67 5.35 -4.95
CA THR A 73 -3.28 5.09 -5.38
C THR A 73 -3.23 4.36 -6.72
N GLY A 74 -2.05 4.29 -7.31
CA GLY A 74 -1.81 3.53 -8.55
C GLY A 74 -1.73 2.02 -8.34
N GLY A 75 -0.98 1.36 -9.21
CA GLY A 75 -0.68 -0.07 -9.16
C GLY A 75 -1.71 -0.97 -9.85
N GLY A 76 -1.56 -2.28 -9.64
CA GLY A 76 -2.36 -3.33 -10.26
C GLY A 76 -3.62 -3.69 -9.51
N ILE A 77 -4.06 -4.93 -9.71
CA ILE A 77 -5.22 -5.55 -9.05
C ILE A 77 -4.71 -6.29 -7.81
N VAL A 78 -5.41 -6.14 -6.69
CA VAL A 78 -5.11 -6.85 -5.43
C VAL A 78 -6.38 -7.47 -4.88
N SER A 79 -6.33 -8.78 -4.61
CA SER A 79 -7.41 -9.52 -3.97
C SER A 79 -7.21 -9.51 -2.46
N HIS A 80 -8.21 -9.04 -1.72
CA HIS A 80 -8.21 -8.95 -0.27
C HIS A 80 -9.16 -10.00 0.32
N ARG A 81 -8.59 -11.05 0.89
CA ARG A 81 -9.35 -12.14 1.53
C ARG A 81 -9.02 -12.24 3.02
N SER A 82 -7.76 -12.38 3.35
CA SER A 82 -7.28 -12.58 4.73
C SER A 82 -6.01 -11.76 5.02
N ASP A 83 -5.65 -10.86 4.15
CA ASP A 83 -4.46 -10.03 4.25
C ASP A 83 -4.57 -8.99 5.37
N TRP A 84 -3.42 -8.61 5.87
CA TRP A 84 -3.23 -7.42 6.68
C TRP A 84 -2.87 -6.27 5.75
N THR A 85 -3.61 -5.20 5.85
CA THR A 85 -3.41 -4.01 5.01
C THR A 85 -2.98 -2.83 5.85
N TYR A 86 -2.17 -1.97 5.28
CA TYR A 86 -1.74 -0.73 5.90
C TYR A 86 -1.89 0.46 4.96
N SER A 87 -1.99 1.64 5.53
CA SER A 87 -1.79 2.90 4.80
C SER A 87 -0.90 3.84 5.59
N LEU A 88 -0.05 4.55 4.87
CA LEU A 88 0.86 5.55 5.39
C LEU A 88 0.54 6.90 4.78
N SER A 89 0.05 7.81 5.60
CA SER A 89 -0.31 9.17 5.22
C SER A 89 0.73 10.15 5.74
N LEU A 90 1.35 10.89 4.85
CA LEU A 90 2.51 11.72 5.12
C LEU A 90 2.26 13.16 4.67
N PRO A 91 2.44 14.17 5.55
CA PRO A 91 2.23 15.56 5.19
C PRO A 91 3.33 16.06 4.23
N PRO A 92 3.09 17.15 3.48
CA PRO A 92 4.07 17.71 2.54
C PRO A 92 5.40 18.15 3.19
N GLY A 93 5.36 18.44 4.49
CA GLY A 93 6.56 18.81 5.28
C GLY A 93 7.45 17.64 5.70
N SER A 94 7.02 16.41 5.51
CA SER A 94 7.78 15.22 5.90
C SER A 94 8.96 14.97 4.94
N ASP A 95 10.04 14.38 5.48
CA ASP A 95 11.19 13.97 4.67
C ASP A 95 10.81 12.94 3.60
N TRP A 96 9.83 12.11 3.89
CA TRP A 96 9.29 11.11 2.95
C TRP A 96 8.65 11.73 1.72
N TYR A 97 8.02 12.89 1.88
CA TYR A 97 7.37 13.56 0.76
C TYR A 97 8.39 14.04 -0.30
N ARG A 98 9.64 14.24 0.09
CA ARG A 98 10.73 14.66 -0.80
C ARG A 98 11.38 13.49 -1.54
N LEU A 99 11.19 12.27 -1.07
CA LEU A 99 11.74 11.08 -1.70
C LEU A 99 11.09 10.84 -3.07
N ARG A 100 11.85 10.28 -4.00
CA ARG A 100 11.26 9.73 -5.23
C ARG A 100 10.40 8.52 -4.91
N ALA A 101 9.50 8.16 -5.85
CA ALA A 101 8.57 7.03 -5.65
C ALA A 101 9.28 5.74 -5.23
N ARG A 102 10.33 5.36 -5.96
CA ARG A 102 11.14 4.17 -5.69
C ARG A 102 11.79 4.21 -4.30
N GLU A 103 12.33 5.36 -3.90
CA GLU A 103 12.98 5.53 -2.60
C GLU A 103 11.98 5.40 -1.44
N SER A 104 10.78 5.96 -1.59
CA SER A 104 9.73 5.83 -0.57
C SER A 104 9.23 4.39 -0.43
N TYR A 105 9.11 3.62 -1.52
CA TYR A 105 8.80 2.20 -1.48
C TYR A 105 9.91 1.40 -0.79
N CYS A 106 11.13 1.56 -1.22
CA CYS A 106 12.28 0.88 -0.64
C CYS A 106 12.36 1.13 0.87
N ARG A 107 12.25 2.39 1.30
CA ARG A 107 12.29 2.76 2.71
C ARG A 107 11.16 2.12 3.53
N LEU A 108 9.93 2.11 2.99
CA LEU A 108 8.79 1.49 3.68
C LEU A 108 8.97 -0.02 3.82
N HIS A 109 9.37 -0.68 2.73
CA HIS A 109 9.55 -2.12 2.75
C HIS A 109 10.77 -2.55 3.59
N GLN A 110 11.81 -1.74 3.67
CA GLN A 110 12.90 -1.95 4.64
C GLN A 110 12.38 -1.94 6.08
N TRP A 111 11.53 -0.99 6.46
CA TRP A 111 10.93 -0.95 7.79
C TRP A 111 10.07 -2.17 8.08
N ILE A 112 9.25 -2.58 7.12
CA ILE A 112 8.41 -3.78 7.29
C ILE A 112 9.29 -5.02 7.39
N ARG A 113 10.35 -5.12 6.60
CA ARG A 113 11.33 -6.21 6.67
C ARG A 113 11.98 -6.28 8.04
N GLU A 114 12.48 -5.17 8.56
CA GLU A 114 13.08 -5.12 9.89
C GLU A 114 12.11 -5.56 10.99
N ALA A 115 10.85 -5.11 10.90
CA ALA A 115 9.82 -5.53 11.83
C ALA A 115 9.53 -7.04 11.75
N LEU A 116 9.42 -7.61 10.54
CA LEU A 116 9.22 -9.04 10.33
C LEU A 116 10.42 -9.87 10.83
N HIS A 117 11.64 -9.41 10.56
CA HIS A 117 12.86 -10.06 11.07
C HIS A 117 12.90 -10.07 12.60
N SER A 118 12.44 -8.99 13.27
CA SER A 118 12.36 -8.96 14.74
C SER A 118 11.37 -9.99 15.31
N LEU A 119 10.44 -10.47 14.49
CA LEU A 119 9.49 -11.54 14.81
C LEU A 119 9.96 -12.93 14.34
N GLY A 120 11.19 -13.04 13.83
CA GLY A 120 11.75 -14.29 13.33
C GLY A 120 11.29 -14.67 11.91
N ILE A 121 10.65 -13.76 11.18
CA ILE A 121 10.18 -14.00 9.80
C ILE A 121 11.23 -13.44 8.85
N ALA A 122 11.95 -14.32 8.16
CA ALA A 122 12.93 -13.94 7.15
C ALA A 122 12.23 -13.45 5.89
N THR A 123 12.55 -12.23 5.45
CA THR A 123 12.03 -11.63 4.22
C THR A 123 13.14 -10.88 3.52
N ASP A 124 13.06 -10.80 2.19
CA ASP A 124 13.99 -10.04 1.36
C ASP A 124 13.28 -9.00 0.52
N LEU A 125 14.02 -7.97 0.10
CA LEU A 125 13.57 -7.04 -0.92
C LEU A 125 13.83 -7.63 -2.30
N ASN A 126 12.80 -7.65 -3.14
CA ASN A 126 12.96 -8.04 -4.53
C ASN A 126 13.91 -7.07 -5.24
N GLN A 127 14.97 -7.59 -5.86
CA GLN A 127 16.03 -6.78 -6.47
C GLN A 127 15.62 -6.25 -7.86
N GLU A 128 14.84 -7.04 -8.58
CA GLU A 128 14.41 -6.73 -9.94
C GLU A 128 12.92 -7.05 -10.09
N ALA A 129 12.20 -6.25 -10.88
CA ALA A 129 10.82 -6.56 -11.21
C ALA A 129 10.78 -7.88 -12.02
N ASP A 130 9.86 -8.76 -11.66
CA ASP A 130 9.60 -9.96 -12.46
C ASP A 130 9.18 -9.54 -13.87
N ARG A 131 9.75 -10.16 -14.89
CA ARG A 131 9.29 -9.93 -16.27
C ARG A 131 7.92 -10.60 -16.40
N PRO A 132 6.84 -9.83 -16.67
CA PRO A 132 5.54 -10.45 -16.88
C PRO A 132 5.62 -11.37 -18.10
N GLU A 133 5.21 -12.61 -17.94
CA GLU A 133 4.94 -13.48 -19.10
C GLU A 133 3.89 -12.81 -19.99
N PRO A 134 3.99 -12.93 -21.32
CA PRO A 134 2.99 -12.37 -22.22
C PRO A 134 1.59 -12.88 -21.87
N GLY A 135 0.71 -11.97 -21.42
CA GLY A 135 -0.65 -12.28 -20.97
C GLY A 135 -0.85 -12.38 -19.46
N SER A 136 0.20 -12.45 -18.63
CA SER A 136 0.12 -12.40 -17.15
C SER A 136 0.37 -10.98 -16.65
N CYS A 137 -0.61 -10.11 -16.74
CA CYS A 137 -0.54 -8.84 -16.01
C CYS A 137 -0.78 -9.10 -14.52
N PHE A 138 0.20 -8.80 -13.66
CA PHE A 138 0.07 -8.71 -12.19
C PHE A 138 0.34 -9.95 -11.32
N VAL A 139 0.98 -10.98 -11.81
CA VAL A 139 1.50 -12.08 -10.98
C VAL A 139 3.03 -11.99 -10.96
N GLY A 140 3.58 -11.03 -10.24
CA GLY A 140 5.01 -10.86 -10.09
C GLY A 140 5.36 -9.87 -9.00
N ALA A 141 6.54 -10.03 -8.41
CA ALA A 141 7.09 -9.05 -7.50
C ALA A 141 7.69 -7.88 -8.29
N GLU A 142 7.32 -6.68 -7.91
CA GLU A 142 7.96 -5.46 -8.41
C GLU A 142 9.27 -5.21 -7.66
N GLU A 143 10.12 -4.38 -8.23
CA GLU A 143 11.33 -3.97 -7.54
C GLU A 143 11.01 -3.31 -6.18
N ASN A 144 11.72 -3.74 -5.13
CA ASN A 144 11.52 -3.39 -3.73
C ASN A 144 10.24 -3.95 -3.07
N ASP A 145 9.47 -4.82 -3.71
CA ASP A 145 8.47 -5.62 -3.00
C ASP A 145 9.13 -6.57 -2.00
N LEU A 146 8.41 -6.92 -0.94
CA LEU A 146 8.89 -7.94 0.00
C LEU A 146 8.54 -9.33 -0.50
N VAL A 147 9.52 -10.21 -0.40
CA VAL A 147 9.38 -11.62 -0.78
C VAL A 147 9.80 -12.55 0.36
N VAL A 148 9.16 -13.70 0.42
CA VAL A 148 9.52 -14.86 1.25
C VAL A 148 9.66 -16.04 0.31
N ASP A 149 10.81 -16.71 0.34
CA ASP A 149 11.10 -17.83 -0.56
C ASP A 149 10.82 -17.53 -2.05
N GLY A 150 11.15 -16.30 -2.47
CA GLY A 150 10.93 -15.82 -3.83
C GLY A 150 9.47 -15.47 -4.17
N GLN A 151 8.53 -15.61 -3.23
CA GLN A 151 7.13 -15.24 -3.44
C GLN A 151 6.81 -13.90 -2.79
N LYS A 152 6.12 -13.03 -3.51
CA LYS A 152 5.68 -11.73 -2.99
C LYS A 152 4.78 -11.89 -1.77
N CYS A 153 5.19 -11.32 -0.65
CA CYS A 153 4.41 -11.29 0.59
C CYS A 153 3.87 -9.89 0.93
N ALA A 154 4.51 -8.82 0.44
CA ALA A 154 4.00 -7.47 0.58
C ALA A 154 4.41 -6.58 -0.61
N GLY A 155 3.55 -5.64 -0.92
CA GLY A 155 3.76 -4.63 -1.93
C GLY A 155 3.02 -3.34 -1.56
N ALA A 156 3.29 -2.27 -2.29
CA ALA A 156 2.64 -0.99 -2.04
C ALA A 156 2.37 -0.22 -3.33
N ALA A 157 1.42 0.69 -3.25
CA ALA A 157 1.16 1.69 -4.28
C ALA A 157 1.07 3.08 -3.64
N GLN A 158 1.31 4.14 -4.39
CA GLN A 158 1.28 5.48 -3.82
C GLN A 158 0.48 6.49 -4.66
N LYS A 159 0.00 7.52 -3.97
CA LYS A 159 -0.54 8.75 -4.54
C LYS A 159 0.20 9.93 -3.93
N ARG A 160 0.77 10.76 -4.77
CA ARG A 160 1.39 12.02 -4.36
C ARG A 160 0.54 13.18 -4.85
N SER A 161 0.22 14.10 -3.96
CA SER A 161 -0.60 15.28 -4.25
C SER A 161 -0.05 16.50 -3.48
N ARG A 162 -0.62 17.68 -3.71
CA ARG A 162 -0.27 18.88 -2.93
C ARG A 162 -0.58 18.74 -1.44
N THR A 163 -1.49 17.83 -1.06
CA THR A 163 -1.91 17.61 0.33
C THR A 163 -1.08 16.55 1.04
N GLY A 164 -0.16 15.88 0.36
CA GLY A 164 0.72 14.88 0.95
C GLY A 164 0.96 13.65 0.09
N LEU A 165 1.53 12.63 0.72
CA LEU A 165 1.85 11.33 0.14
C LEU A 165 1.04 10.26 0.88
N LEU A 166 0.23 9.51 0.14
CA LEU A 166 -0.43 8.29 0.61
C LEU A 166 0.29 7.08 0.00
N ILE A 167 0.66 6.12 0.85
CA ILE A 167 1.18 4.79 0.45
C ILE A 167 0.24 3.74 1.04
N GLN A 168 -0.20 2.80 0.21
CA GLN A 168 -1.11 1.70 0.58
C GLN A 168 -0.52 0.37 0.14
#